data_0b4b6958fd7918ea816867989a813a16
#
_entry.id   0b4b6958fd7918ea816867989a813a16
#
_cell.length_a   1.000
_cell.length_b   1.000
_cell.length_c   1.000
_cell.angle_alpha   90.00
_cell.angle_beta   90.00
_cell.angle_gamma   90.00
#
_symmetry.space_group_name_H-M   'P 1'
#
loop_
_entity.id
_entity.type
_entity.pdbx_description
1 polymer ?
#
loop_
_entity_poly.entity_id
_entity_poly.type
_entity_poly.pdbx_seq_one_letter_code
_entity_poly.pdbx_strand_id
1 'polypeptide(L)'
;MTESTASVLYEVRGAVALVTLNRPQALNSFTREMHHALWAAFDQAEGNPAVRALVLTGAGRGFCAGLDLSELDFTPGPGLLERADPGPVINDAFNPTTRRLQSLRMPVICAVNGVAAGAGASVAMACDIAIAAPTASFVQAFSKIGLIPDAGGSWLLVERLGL
;
A
#
# COMPACT_ATOMS: atom_id res chain seq x y z
N MET A 1 -5.57 27.13 2.79
CA MET A 1 -4.78 26.02 3.37
C MET A 1 -4.05 25.39 2.20
N THR A 2 -2.73 25.48 2.16
CA THR A 2 -1.91 24.80 1.13
C THR A 2 -2.06 23.29 1.36
N GLU A 3 -2.61 22.56 0.39
CA GLU A 3 -2.61 21.10 0.44
C GLU A 3 -1.15 20.62 0.56
N SER A 4 -0.92 19.70 1.48
CA SER A 4 0.42 19.11 1.63
C SER A 4 0.75 18.31 0.37
N THR A 5 1.90 18.59 -0.23
CA THR A 5 2.40 17.87 -1.42
C THR A 5 3.02 16.51 -1.07
N ALA A 6 3.12 16.16 0.22
CA ALA A 6 3.69 14.89 0.66
C ALA A 6 2.83 13.70 0.19
N SER A 7 3.45 12.66 -0.36
CA SER A 7 2.79 11.46 -0.86
C SER A 7 2.21 10.57 0.24
N VAL A 8 2.68 10.73 1.48
CA VAL A 8 2.15 10.11 2.70
C VAL A 8 2.01 11.17 3.77
N LEU A 9 0.86 11.21 4.42
CA LEU A 9 0.62 12.09 5.59
C LEU A 9 0.71 11.27 6.86
N TYR A 10 1.30 11.85 7.89
CA TYR A 10 1.40 11.27 9.23
C TYR A 10 0.84 12.22 10.27
N GLU A 11 -0.06 11.74 11.09
CA GLU A 11 -0.68 12.49 12.18
C GLU A 11 -0.85 11.60 13.41
N VAL A 12 -0.64 12.14 14.59
CA VAL A 12 -0.92 11.43 15.85
C VAL A 12 -2.20 11.99 16.47
N ARG A 13 -3.19 11.14 16.70
CA ARG A 13 -4.46 11.44 17.36
C ARG A 13 -4.59 10.63 18.64
N GLY A 14 -4.31 11.23 19.78
CA GLY A 14 -4.25 10.50 21.06
C GLY A 14 -3.16 9.43 21.01
N ALA A 15 -3.53 8.17 21.15
CA ALA A 15 -2.60 7.03 21.07
C ALA A 15 -2.58 6.33 19.69
N VAL A 16 -3.12 6.96 18.67
CA VAL A 16 -3.22 6.38 17.30
C VAL A 16 -2.38 7.20 16.33
N ALA A 17 -1.48 6.54 15.60
CA ALA A 17 -0.86 7.09 14.41
C ALA A 17 -1.80 6.91 13.22
N LEU A 18 -2.23 7.99 12.60
CA LEU A 18 -2.97 7.99 11.34
C LEU A 18 -2.00 8.23 10.19
N VAL A 19 -1.88 7.25 9.32
CA VAL A 19 -1.06 7.28 8.10
C VAL A 19 -1.99 7.30 6.91
N THR A 20 -1.88 8.34 6.08
CA THR A 20 -2.74 8.50 4.91
C THR A 20 -1.91 8.48 3.63
N LEU A 21 -2.20 7.54 2.74
CA LEU A 21 -1.68 7.53 1.37
C LEU A 21 -2.27 8.74 0.63
N ASN A 22 -1.43 9.67 0.15
CA ASN A 22 -1.89 10.98 -0.29
C ASN A 22 -1.48 11.31 -1.74
N ARG A 23 -1.90 10.45 -2.66
CA ARG A 23 -1.85 10.68 -4.11
C ARG A 23 -3.23 10.42 -4.74
N PRO A 24 -4.30 11.13 -4.28
CA PRO A 24 -5.68 10.83 -4.69
C PRO A 24 -5.92 10.94 -6.20
N GLN A 25 -5.17 11.78 -6.91
CA GLN A 25 -5.21 11.92 -8.37
C GLN A 25 -4.75 10.65 -9.11
N ALA A 26 -3.88 9.84 -8.49
CA ALA A 26 -3.41 8.55 -8.99
C ALA A 26 -4.02 7.36 -8.22
N LEU A 27 -5.18 7.56 -7.55
CA LEU A 27 -5.81 6.56 -6.68
C LEU A 27 -4.82 5.96 -5.66
N ASN A 28 -3.90 6.77 -5.17
CA ASN A 28 -2.87 6.39 -4.21
C ASN A 28 -1.99 5.21 -4.65
N SER A 29 -1.75 5.06 -5.97
CA SER A 29 -0.81 4.08 -6.50
C SER A 29 0.60 4.37 -5.96
N PHE A 30 1.33 3.29 -5.65
CA PHE A 30 2.65 3.37 -5.04
C PHE A 30 3.75 3.69 -6.04
N THR A 31 4.51 4.73 -5.74
CA THR A 31 5.85 4.94 -6.29
C THR A 31 6.91 4.50 -5.27
N ARG A 32 8.17 4.35 -5.71
CA ARG A 32 9.30 4.08 -4.78
C ARG A 32 9.41 5.14 -3.69
N GLU A 33 9.26 6.42 -4.06
CA GLU A 33 9.23 7.53 -3.10
C GLU A 33 8.15 7.35 -2.04
N MET A 34 6.93 6.95 -2.46
CA MET A 34 5.82 6.75 -1.54
C MET A 34 6.06 5.59 -0.57
N HIS A 35 6.72 4.50 -1.01
CA HIS A 35 7.15 3.43 -0.12
C HIS A 35 8.12 3.93 0.95
N HIS A 36 9.13 4.74 0.57
CA HIS A 36 10.08 5.31 1.53
C HIS A 36 9.40 6.26 2.51
N ALA A 37 8.46 7.10 2.04
CA ALA A 37 7.69 7.97 2.90
C ALA A 37 6.81 7.17 3.90
N LEU A 38 6.22 6.05 3.44
CA LEU A 38 5.45 5.15 4.28
C LEU A 38 6.33 4.49 5.35
N TRP A 39 7.54 4.04 4.99
CA TRP A 39 8.48 3.46 5.95
C TRP A 39 8.92 4.48 7.00
N ALA A 40 9.18 5.72 6.60
CA ALA A 40 9.48 6.81 7.54
C ALA A 40 8.31 7.07 8.51
N ALA A 41 7.06 6.97 8.05
CA ALA A 41 5.90 7.07 8.92
C ALA A 41 5.80 5.90 9.92
N PHE A 42 6.16 4.69 9.51
CA PHE A 42 6.25 3.53 10.41
C PHE A 42 7.33 3.74 11.48
N ASP A 43 8.51 4.21 11.08
CA ASP A 43 9.61 4.51 12.02
C ASP A 43 9.21 5.58 13.04
N GLN A 44 8.51 6.63 12.60
CA GLN A 44 7.96 7.66 13.49
C GLN A 44 6.94 7.09 14.49
N ALA A 45 6.05 6.20 14.02
CA ALA A 45 5.06 5.56 14.90
C ALA A 45 5.74 4.66 15.94
N GLU A 46 6.72 3.85 15.55
CA GLU A 46 7.47 2.96 16.46
C GLU A 46 8.36 3.73 17.44
N GLY A 47 8.92 4.87 17.00
CA GLY A 47 9.75 5.75 17.84
C GLY A 47 8.96 6.57 18.86
N ASN A 48 7.64 6.63 18.73
CA ASN A 48 6.79 7.38 19.65
C ASN A 48 6.13 6.46 20.69
N PRO A 49 6.55 6.49 21.97
CA PRO A 49 6.01 5.61 23.01
C PRO A 49 4.54 5.87 23.35
N ALA A 50 3.98 7.02 22.96
CA ALA A 50 2.56 7.32 23.13
C ALA A 50 1.67 6.65 22.10
N VAL A 51 2.24 6.21 20.96
CA VAL A 51 1.49 5.52 19.91
C VAL A 51 1.29 4.05 20.27
N ARG A 52 0.04 3.61 20.26
CA ARG A 52 -0.39 2.26 20.63
C ARG A 52 -1.03 1.48 19.48
N ALA A 53 -1.42 2.16 18.40
CA ALA A 53 -1.99 1.57 17.20
C ALA A 53 -1.70 2.46 15.99
N LEU A 54 -1.70 1.85 14.81
CA LEU A 54 -1.56 2.55 13.53
C LEU A 54 -2.82 2.32 12.70
N VAL A 55 -3.35 3.40 12.10
CA VAL A 55 -4.40 3.33 11.09
C VAL A 55 -3.82 3.75 9.76
N LEU A 56 -3.94 2.89 8.76
CA LEU A 56 -3.55 3.16 7.37
C LEU A 56 -4.80 3.37 6.52
N THR A 57 -4.86 4.46 5.77
CA THR A 57 -5.98 4.78 4.88
C THR A 57 -5.52 5.49 3.61
N GLY A 58 -6.42 5.73 2.66
CA GLY A 58 -6.15 6.49 1.44
C GLY A 58 -6.89 7.83 1.41
N ALA A 59 -6.25 8.86 0.88
CA ALA A 59 -6.93 10.12 0.58
C ALA A 59 -7.86 9.98 -0.63
N GLY A 60 -8.96 10.73 -0.64
CA GLY A 60 -9.90 10.78 -1.75
C GLY A 60 -10.76 9.52 -1.87
N ARG A 61 -11.09 9.13 -3.12
CA ARG A 61 -12.09 8.11 -3.43
C ARG A 61 -11.58 6.66 -3.41
N GLY A 62 -10.26 6.43 -3.38
CA GLY A 62 -9.64 5.11 -3.42
C GLY A 62 -8.74 4.87 -2.23
N PHE A 63 -8.58 3.62 -1.84
CA PHE A 63 -7.55 3.25 -0.89
C PHE A 63 -6.17 3.24 -1.58
N CYS A 64 -5.97 2.32 -2.52
CA CYS A 64 -4.72 2.20 -3.27
C CYS A 64 -4.91 1.35 -4.54
N ALA A 65 -4.45 1.85 -5.69
CA ALA A 65 -4.54 1.15 -6.97
C ALA A 65 -3.37 0.18 -7.25
N GLY A 66 -2.42 0.03 -6.31
CA GLY A 66 -1.25 -0.85 -6.46
C GLY A 66 -0.03 -0.11 -6.99
N LEU A 67 0.77 -0.75 -7.84
CA LEU A 67 1.96 -0.16 -8.45
C LEU A 67 1.57 1.00 -9.39
N ASP A 68 2.26 2.12 -9.26
CA ASP A 68 2.18 3.20 -10.25
C ASP A 68 2.95 2.77 -11.50
N LEU A 69 2.23 2.64 -12.62
CA LEU A 69 2.82 2.16 -13.87
C LEU A 69 3.87 3.12 -14.44
N SER A 70 3.91 4.37 -13.96
CA SER A 70 4.98 5.31 -14.34
C SER A 70 6.35 4.93 -13.78
N GLU A 71 6.42 4.00 -12.83
CA GLU A 71 7.67 3.41 -12.32
C GLU A 71 8.31 2.41 -13.29
N LEU A 72 7.60 2.03 -14.35
CA LEU A 72 8.03 1.08 -15.36
C LEU A 72 8.15 1.78 -16.74
N ASP A 73 9.10 1.32 -17.54
CA ASP A 73 9.29 1.86 -18.89
C ASP A 73 8.67 0.93 -19.94
N PHE A 74 7.55 1.35 -20.50
CA PHE A 74 6.83 0.66 -21.57
C PHE A 74 7.18 1.17 -22.96
N THR A 75 8.28 1.92 -23.14
CA THR A 75 8.72 2.41 -24.46
C THR A 75 8.97 1.23 -25.41
N PRO A 76 8.30 1.16 -26.57
CA PRO A 76 8.51 0.08 -27.53
C PRO A 76 9.95 0.01 -28.00
N GLY A 77 10.47 -1.22 -28.18
CA GLY A 77 11.83 -1.44 -28.68
C GLY A 77 12.56 -2.56 -27.97
N PRO A 78 13.86 -2.75 -28.29
CA PRO A 78 14.68 -3.77 -27.65
C PRO A 78 14.73 -3.60 -26.13
N GLY A 79 14.67 -4.70 -25.38
CA GLY A 79 14.70 -4.69 -23.91
C GLY A 79 13.42 -4.22 -23.24
N LEU A 80 12.27 -4.19 -23.94
CA LEU A 80 10.98 -3.80 -23.35
C LEU A 80 10.62 -4.68 -22.15
N LEU A 81 10.83 -5.99 -22.25
CA LEU A 81 10.45 -6.92 -21.16
C LEU A 81 11.26 -6.67 -19.89
N GLU A 82 12.54 -6.35 -20.02
CA GLU A 82 13.40 -6.03 -18.87
C GLU A 82 13.04 -4.66 -18.25
N ARG A 83 12.71 -3.68 -19.08
CA ARG A 83 12.34 -2.33 -18.60
C ARG A 83 10.94 -2.28 -18.00
N ALA A 84 10.04 -3.11 -18.49
CA ALA A 84 8.68 -3.24 -18.00
C ALA A 84 8.54 -4.28 -16.88
N ASP A 85 9.63 -4.92 -16.44
CA ASP A 85 9.61 -5.92 -15.37
C ASP A 85 9.31 -5.27 -14.01
N PRO A 86 8.18 -5.62 -13.35
CA PRO A 86 7.88 -5.14 -12.02
C PRO A 86 8.71 -5.81 -10.91
N GLY A 87 9.44 -6.88 -11.21
CA GLY A 87 10.18 -7.68 -10.23
C GLY A 87 11.09 -6.87 -9.32
N PRO A 88 11.95 -5.96 -9.83
CA PRO A 88 12.77 -5.10 -8.99
C PRO A 88 11.96 -4.23 -8.01
N VAL A 89 10.84 -3.63 -8.46
CA VAL A 89 9.99 -2.81 -7.58
C VAL A 89 9.30 -3.68 -6.53
N ILE A 90 8.86 -4.88 -6.89
CA ILE A 90 8.24 -5.82 -5.96
C ILE A 90 9.25 -6.21 -4.86
N ASN A 91 10.47 -6.57 -5.24
CA ASN A 91 11.50 -7.00 -4.30
C ASN A 91 12.00 -5.88 -3.39
N ASP A 92 12.21 -4.69 -3.94
CA ASP A 92 12.89 -3.59 -3.25
C ASP A 92 11.91 -2.70 -2.48
N ALA A 93 10.62 -2.71 -2.82
CA ALA A 93 9.63 -1.82 -2.23
C ALA A 93 8.40 -2.55 -1.66
N PHE A 94 7.64 -3.32 -2.45
CA PHE A 94 6.41 -3.94 -1.96
C PHE A 94 6.65 -5.03 -0.92
N ASN A 95 7.59 -5.96 -1.17
CA ASN A 95 7.90 -7.01 -0.21
C ASN A 95 8.43 -6.45 1.13
N PRO A 96 9.34 -5.46 1.15
CA PRO A 96 9.71 -4.79 2.40
C PRO A 96 8.53 -4.10 3.09
N THR A 97 7.65 -3.42 2.35
CA THR A 97 6.47 -2.76 2.93
C THR A 97 5.56 -3.77 3.63
N THR A 98 5.23 -4.88 2.97
CA THR A 98 4.40 -5.94 3.55
C THR A 98 5.05 -6.55 4.80
N ARG A 99 6.35 -6.87 4.74
CA ARG A 99 7.09 -7.39 5.89
C ARG A 99 7.12 -6.40 7.05
N ARG A 100 7.32 -5.11 6.78
CA ARG A 100 7.30 -4.07 7.82
C ARG A 100 5.93 -3.95 8.47
N LEU A 101 4.84 -3.94 7.71
CA LEU A 101 3.48 -3.94 8.26
C LEU A 101 3.25 -5.09 9.23
N GLN A 102 3.69 -6.30 8.86
CA GLN A 102 3.55 -7.49 9.70
C GLN A 102 4.50 -7.54 10.91
N SER A 103 5.57 -6.74 10.92
CA SER A 103 6.55 -6.71 12.00
C SER A 103 6.42 -5.52 12.94
N LEU A 104 5.51 -4.58 12.68
CA LEU A 104 5.26 -3.44 13.58
C LEU A 104 4.82 -3.92 14.96
N ARG A 105 5.35 -3.28 16.01
CA ARG A 105 5.11 -3.66 17.41
C ARG A 105 3.73 -3.25 17.95
N MET A 106 2.90 -2.67 17.11
CA MET A 106 1.55 -2.21 17.44
C MET A 106 0.55 -2.75 16.42
N PRO A 107 -0.73 -2.92 16.79
CA PRO A 107 -1.78 -3.27 15.84
C PRO A 107 -1.87 -2.27 14.70
N VAL A 108 -1.99 -2.80 13.47
CA VAL A 108 -2.19 -2.03 12.24
C VAL A 108 -3.59 -2.26 11.71
N ILE A 109 -4.39 -1.22 11.68
CA ILE A 109 -5.75 -1.23 11.16
C ILE A 109 -5.75 -0.58 9.77
N CYS A 110 -6.17 -1.30 8.75
CA CYS A 110 -6.41 -0.74 7.43
C CYS A 110 -7.85 -0.23 7.34
N ALA A 111 -8.02 1.09 7.19
CA ALA A 111 -9.31 1.69 6.89
C ALA A 111 -9.45 1.84 5.37
N VAL A 112 -10.07 0.86 4.73
CA VAL A 112 -10.22 0.76 3.26
C VAL A 112 -11.39 1.63 2.82
N ASN A 113 -11.10 2.86 2.44
CA ASN A 113 -12.10 3.89 2.11
C ASN A 113 -12.67 3.78 0.68
N GLY A 114 -12.10 2.93 -0.18
CA GLY A 114 -12.54 2.77 -1.56
C GLY A 114 -11.82 1.60 -2.24
N VAL A 115 -11.55 1.69 -3.53
CA VAL A 115 -10.90 0.63 -4.28
C VAL A 115 -9.49 0.34 -3.74
N ALA A 116 -9.21 -0.94 -3.51
CA ALA A 116 -7.90 -1.51 -3.23
C ALA A 116 -7.59 -2.54 -4.35
N ALA A 117 -6.62 -2.26 -5.22
CA ALA A 117 -6.36 -3.08 -6.39
C ALA A 117 -4.91 -3.58 -6.46
N GLY A 118 -4.72 -4.80 -6.96
CA GLY A 118 -3.42 -5.43 -7.11
C GLY A 118 -2.63 -5.43 -5.80
N ALA A 119 -1.39 -4.95 -5.83
CA ALA A 119 -0.54 -4.82 -4.64
C ALA A 119 -1.16 -3.92 -3.54
N GLY A 120 -2.06 -2.97 -3.89
CA GLY A 120 -2.81 -2.19 -2.92
C GLY A 120 -3.77 -3.04 -2.09
N ALA A 121 -4.41 -4.05 -2.70
CA ALA A 121 -5.21 -5.03 -1.97
C ALA A 121 -4.32 -5.91 -1.08
N SER A 122 -3.14 -6.32 -1.56
CA SER A 122 -2.18 -7.09 -0.76
C SER A 122 -1.72 -6.31 0.48
N VAL A 123 -1.41 -5.01 0.32
CA VAL A 123 -1.04 -4.12 1.44
C VAL A 123 -2.18 -3.99 2.46
N ALA A 124 -3.43 -3.83 2.00
CA ALA A 124 -4.58 -3.78 2.90
C ALA A 124 -4.77 -5.08 3.70
N MET A 125 -4.59 -6.23 3.04
CA MET A 125 -4.68 -7.56 3.69
C MET A 125 -3.49 -7.87 4.60
N ALA A 126 -2.33 -7.23 4.39
CA ALA A 126 -1.16 -7.40 5.25
C ALA A 126 -1.29 -6.72 6.62
N CYS A 127 -2.24 -5.81 6.78
CA CYS A 127 -2.57 -5.21 8.08
C CYS A 127 -3.29 -6.25 8.97
N ASP A 128 -3.24 -6.07 10.30
CA ASP A 128 -3.86 -7.02 11.26
C ASP A 128 -5.38 -7.06 11.10
N ILE A 129 -6.00 -5.90 10.92
CA ILE A 129 -7.46 -5.74 10.77
C ILE A 129 -7.73 -4.86 9.55
N ALA A 130 -8.62 -5.29 8.66
CA ALA A 130 -9.13 -4.47 7.57
C ALA A 130 -10.60 -4.13 7.81
N ILE A 131 -10.90 -2.82 7.87
CA ILE A 131 -12.26 -2.29 7.97
C ILE A 131 -12.56 -1.60 6.65
N ALA A 132 -13.56 -2.10 5.92
CA ALA A 132 -13.89 -1.60 4.60
C ALA A 132 -15.15 -0.74 4.62
N ALA A 133 -15.11 0.40 3.92
CA ALA A 133 -16.31 1.18 3.65
C ALA A 133 -17.30 0.37 2.78
N PRO A 134 -18.62 0.64 2.85
CA PRO A 134 -19.60 -0.08 2.01
C PRO A 134 -19.32 0.04 0.49
N THR A 135 -18.62 1.08 0.07
CA THR A 135 -18.24 1.33 -1.32
C THR A 135 -16.85 0.79 -1.67
N ALA A 136 -16.15 0.19 -0.70
CA ALA A 136 -14.82 -0.38 -0.95
C ALA A 136 -14.91 -1.65 -1.80
N SER A 137 -13.85 -1.90 -2.57
CA SER A 137 -13.71 -3.12 -3.34
C SER A 137 -12.26 -3.60 -3.35
N PHE A 138 -12.08 -4.92 -3.30
CA PHE A 138 -10.78 -5.56 -3.44
C PHE A 138 -10.70 -6.19 -4.83
N VAL A 139 -9.73 -5.78 -5.63
CA VAL A 139 -9.60 -6.19 -7.02
C VAL A 139 -8.27 -6.88 -7.25
N GLN A 140 -8.30 -8.19 -7.55
CA GLN A 140 -7.11 -8.95 -7.94
C GLN A 140 -6.86 -8.76 -9.44
N ALA A 141 -6.23 -7.64 -9.81
CA ALA A 141 -6.05 -7.23 -11.20
C ALA A 141 -4.99 -8.05 -11.95
N PHE A 142 -4.19 -8.84 -11.26
CA PHE A 142 -3.01 -9.54 -11.79
C PHE A 142 -3.32 -10.46 -12.96
N SER A 143 -4.39 -11.24 -12.88
CA SER A 143 -4.77 -12.17 -13.96
C SER A 143 -5.08 -11.48 -15.30
N LYS A 144 -5.51 -10.20 -15.25
CA LYS A 144 -5.80 -9.42 -16.46
C LYS A 144 -4.54 -9.02 -17.24
N ILE A 145 -3.39 -9.08 -16.59
CA ILE A 145 -2.09 -8.72 -17.17
C ILE A 145 -1.10 -9.89 -17.15
N GLY A 146 -1.61 -11.12 -16.95
CA GLY A 146 -0.80 -12.33 -16.99
C GLY A 146 0.15 -12.53 -15.81
N LEU A 147 -0.11 -11.87 -14.68
CA LEU A 147 0.70 -11.98 -13.46
C LEU A 147 -0.05 -12.75 -12.36
N ILE A 148 0.69 -13.21 -11.37
CA ILE A 148 0.17 -13.76 -10.11
C ILE A 148 0.17 -12.67 -9.03
N PRO A 149 -0.65 -12.80 -7.95
CA PRO A 149 -0.64 -11.86 -6.84
C PRO A 149 0.74 -11.74 -6.19
N ASP A 150 1.23 -10.50 -6.09
CA ASP A 150 2.50 -10.11 -5.46
C ASP A 150 2.31 -9.59 -4.02
N ALA A 151 3.38 -9.03 -3.45
CA ALA A 151 3.38 -8.44 -2.10
C ALA A 151 2.74 -9.35 -1.02
N GLY A 152 2.91 -10.65 -1.14
CA GLY A 152 2.32 -11.66 -0.25
C GLY A 152 0.85 -11.98 -0.55
N GLY A 153 0.25 -11.40 -1.59
CA GLY A 153 -1.18 -11.52 -1.88
C GLY A 153 -1.66 -12.95 -2.07
N SER A 154 -0.85 -13.83 -2.67
CA SER A 154 -1.20 -15.24 -2.86
C SER A 154 -1.39 -16.00 -1.53
N TRP A 155 -0.60 -15.66 -0.50
CA TRP A 155 -0.73 -16.23 0.84
C TRP A 155 -1.83 -15.53 1.66
N LEU A 156 -1.82 -14.19 1.65
CA LEU A 156 -2.76 -13.37 2.42
C LEU A 156 -4.22 -13.61 2.05
N LEU A 157 -4.51 -13.82 0.75
CA LEU A 157 -5.87 -14.15 0.30
C LEU A 157 -6.39 -15.42 0.95
N VAL A 158 -5.60 -16.49 0.92
CA VAL A 158 -5.98 -17.79 1.49
C VAL A 158 -6.12 -17.69 3.00
N GLU A 159 -5.19 -17.00 3.66
CA GLU A 159 -5.23 -16.81 5.12
C GLU A 159 -6.49 -16.06 5.57
N ARG A 160 -6.89 -15.02 4.83
CA ARG A 160 -8.02 -14.15 5.21
C ARG A 160 -9.38 -14.68 4.82
N LEU A 161 -9.48 -15.40 3.70
CA LEU A 161 -10.76 -15.83 3.12
C LEU A 161 -10.99 -17.33 3.23
N GLY A 162 -9.96 -18.12 3.53
CA GLY A 162 -9.97 -19.57 3.44
C GLY A 162 -9.80 -20.07 2.00
N LEU A 163 -9.87 -21.41 1.83
CA LEU A 163 -9.85 -22.11 0.53
C LEU A 163 -11.25 -22.36 0.04
#